data_b33557e00731b5673dd0d1a84671bbe4
#
_entry.id   b33557e00731b5673dd0d1a84671bbe4
#
_cell.length_a   1.000
_cell.length_b   1.000
_cell.length_c   1.000
_cell.angle_alpha   90.00
_cell.angle_beta   90.00
_cell.angle_gamma   90.00
#
_symmetry.space_group_name_H-M   'P 1'
#
loop_
_entity.id
_entity.type
_entity.pdbx_description
1 polymer ?
#
loop_
_entity_poly.entity_id
_entity_poly.type
_entity_poly.pdbx_seq_one_letter_code
_entity_poly.pdbx_strand_id
1 'polypeptide(L)'
;MDSFIYSIWQALEIVLWFAVPIFLIALFWRLRLIHKRQQFLEKQEWDMLEVRIPSNIIKRPKAMEQVFSGIYGIYSFGNPWIPKYMEGKVDLWVSFEIAAKGGSIRFYVRTPKSFRNLVESSIYGQYPEAEILEAEDYVHELPSSLPNETFDIWGTGFKLANEAPYPIRTYKEFDEFEPDDEKRIDPMSALFEAMSKLQQNERIWIQCMVSATGKPTGYDIQEEMGKIIQDIQDKSKEADKEGKITRKPPTHGTQEIIKGIENKASKHLFQFTLRFLYIAPKE
;
A
#
# COMPACT_ATOMS: atom_id res chain seq x y z
N MET A 1 28.90 -20.30 48.10
CA MET A 1 28.75 -19.69 46.77
C MET A 1 28.39 -20.75 45.74
N ASP A 2 29.00 -21.92 45.78
CA ASP A 2 28.82 -23.03 44.82
C ASP A 2 27.43 -23.65 44.82
N SER A 3 26.79 -23.80 45.99
CA SER A 3 25.44 -24.36 46.10
C SER A 3 24.37 -23.46 45.48
N PHE A 4 24.55 -22.14 45.54
CA PHE A 4 23.64 -21.15 44.92
C PHE A 4 23.75 -21.17 43.39
N ILE A 5 24.98 -21.28 42.88
CA ILE A 5 25.23 -21.41 41.43
C ILE A 5 24.65 -22.72 40.90
N TYR A 6 24.78 -23.80 41.62
CA TYR A 6 24.21 -25.09 41.24
C TYR A 6 22.69 -25.10 41.20
N SER A 7 22.05 -24.44 42.17
CA SER A 7 20.58 -24.28 42.15
C SER A 7 20.08 -23.43 40.96
N ILE A 8 20.82 -22.40 40.59
CA ILE A 8 20.51 -21.62 39.40
C ILE A 8 20.64 -22.44 38.12
N TRP A 9 21.70 -23.27 38.03
CA TRP A 9 21.91 -24.16 36.88
C TRP A 9 20.76 -25.16 36.73
N GLN A 10 20.35 -25.81 37.80
CA GLN A 10 19.23 -26.76 37.80
C GLN A 10 17.90 -26.08 37.40
N ALA A 11 17.64 -24.89 37.93
CA ALA A 11 16.44 -24.12 37.54
C ALA A 11 16.47 -23.74 36.06
N LEU A 12 17.62 -23.34 35.56
CA LEU A 12 17.81 -22.96 34.16
C LEU A 12 17.66 -24.17 33.22
N GLU A 13 18.16 -25.32 33.61
CA GLU A 13 18.02 -26.58 32.88
C GLU A 13 16.54 -26.99 32.77
N ILE A 14 15.78 -26.92 33.85
CA ILE A 14 14.34 -27.22 33.85
C ILE A 14 13.59 -26.25 32.92
N VAL A 15 13.87 -24.95 33.01
CA VAL A 15 13.25 -23.93 32.15
C VAL A 15 13.58 -24.19 30.68
N LEU A 16 14.83 -24.52 30.34
CA LEU A 16 15.24 -24.83 28.97
C LEU A 16 14.52 -26.06 28.41
N TRP A 17 14.34 -27.11 29.22
CA TRP A 17 13.62 -28.33 28.79
C TRP A 17 12.18 -28.04 28.34
N PHE A 18 11.51 -27.06 28.91
CA PHE A 18 10.16 -26.66 28.50
C PHE A 18 10.16 -25.54 27.45
N ALA A 19 11.04 -24.54 27.60
CA ALA A 19 11.08 -23.39 26.71
C ALA A 19 11.54 -23.77 25.30
N VAL A 20 12.54 -24.64 25.16
CA VAL A 20 13.07 -25.04 23.84
C VAL A 20 12.03 -25.78 22.99
N PRO A 21 11.32 -26.80 23.47
CA PRO A 21 10.25 -27.44 22.68
C PRO A 21 9.14 -26.49 22.29
N ILE A 22 8.69 -25.62 23.20
CA ILE A 22 7.66 -24.60 22.89
C ILE A 22 8.14 -23.66 21.81
N PHE A 23 9.37 -23.17 21.91
CA PHE A 23 9.99 -22.32 20.89
C PHE A 23 10.09 -23.03 19.54
N LEU A 24 10.54 -24.29 19.51
CA LEU A 24 10.65 -25.08 18.27
C LEU A 24 9.29 -25.33 17.63
N ILE A 25 8.25 -25.62 18.41
CA ILE A 25 6.88 -25.78 17.92
C ILE A 25 6.40 -24.45 17.32
N ALA A 26 6.58 -23.32 18.00
CA ALA A 26 6.20 -22.01 17.49
C ALA A 26 6.95 -21.65 16.20
N LEU A 27 8.26 -21.94 16.15
CA LEU A 27 9.09 -21.73 14.97
C LEU A 27 8.62 -22.62 13.80
N PHE A 28 8.35 -23.91 14.06
CA PHE A 28 7.81 -24.82 13.05
C PHE A 28 6.50 -24.33 12.45
N TRP A 29 5.55 -23.90 13.29
CA TRP A 29 4.28 -23.34 12.81
C TRP A 29 4.47 -22.07 11.99
N ARG A 30 5.39 -21.20 12.41
CA ARG A 30 5.72 -19.98 11.66
C ARG A 30 6.32 -20.28 10.29
N LEU A 31 7.30 -21.18 10.23
CA LEU A 31 7.93 -21.58 8.98
C LEU A 31 6.95 -22.30 8.05
N ARG A 32 6.12 -23.19 8.60
CA ARG A 32 5.06 -23.88 7.86
C ARG A 32 4.09 -22.86 7.25
N LEU A 33 3.69 -21.84 8.01
CA LEU A 33 2.78 -20.81 7.52
C LEU A 33 3.42 -19.99 6.39
N ILE A 34 4.69 -19.59 6.52
CA ILE A 34 5.43 -18.90 5.47
C ILE A 34 5.45 -19.73 4.18
N HIS A 35 5.81 -21.01 4.31
CA HIS A 35 5.86 -21.93 3.17
C HIS A 35 4.48 -22.12 2.51
N LYS A 36 3.41 -22.25 3.30
CA LYS A 36 2.03 -22.34 2.76
C LYS A 36 1.61 -21.09 2.03
N ARG A 37 1.95 -19.90 2.55
CA ARG A 37 1.68 -18.62 1.88
C ARG A 37 2.41 -18.50 0.55
N GLN A 38 3.67 -18.91 0.51
CA GLN A 38 4.45 -18.94 -0.72
C GLN A 38 3.82 -19.86 -1.75
N GLN A 39 3.46 -21.09 -1.36
CA GLN A 39 2.75 -22.04 -2.25
C GLN A 39 1.41 -21.48 -2.76
N PHE A 40 0.70 -20.73 -1.94
CA PHE A 40 -0.55 -20.09 -2.36
C PHE A 40 -0.30 -19.02 -3.42
N LEU A 41 0.71 -18.16 -3.20
CA LEU A 41 1.06 -17.09 -4.15
C LEU A 41 1.62 -17.63 -5.48
N GLU A 42 2.41 -18.68 -5.44
CA GLU A 42 2.96 -19.34 -6.64
C GLU A 42 1.87 -19.97 -7.54
N LYS A 43 0.74 -20.35 -6.95
CA LYS A 43 -0.42 -20.87 -7.68
C LYS A 43 -1.30 -19.80 -8.31
N GLN A 44 -1.10 -18.53 -7.94
CA GLN A 44 -1.88 -17.44 -8.51
C GLN A 44 -1.35 -17.09 -9.89
N GLU A 45 -2.24 -17.13 -10.87
CA GLU A 45 -1.96 -16.58 -12.20
C GLU A 45 -2.23 -15.08 -12.18
N TRP A 46 -1.35 -14.33 -12.82
CA TRP A 46 -1.38 -12.88 -12.87
C TRP A 46 -1.42 -12.40 -14.31
N ASP A 47 -2.29 -11.45 -14.58
CA ASP A 47 -2.36 -10.76 -15.87
C ASP A 47 -1.73 -9.38 -15.72
N MET A 48 -0.97 -8.96 -16.75
CA MET A 48 -0.48 -7.61 -16.95
C MET A 48 -1.34 -6.95 -18.02
N LEU A 49 -1.99 -5.84 -17.67
CA LEU A 49 -2.88 -5.10 -18.55
C LEU A 49 -2.28 -3.74 -18.84
N GLU A 50 -2.03 -3.42 -20.11
CA GLU A 50 -1.70 -2.07 -20.54
C GLU A 50 -2.98 -1.26 -20.68
N VAL A 51 -3.06 -0.12 -20.00
CA VAL A 51 -4.22 0.78 -20.04
C VAL A 51 -3.86 2.02 -20.82
N ARG A 52 -4.54 2.25 -21.94
CA ARG A 52 -4.38 3.42 -22.81
C ARG A 52 -5.63 4.28 -22.71
N ILE A 53 -5.46 5.51 -22.29
CA ILE A 53 -6.53 6.49 -22.22
C ILE A 53 -6.27 7.54 -23.30
N PRO A 54 -7.21 7.78 -24.22
CA PRO A 54 -7.06 8.82 -25.23
C PRO A 54 -6.85 10.20 -24.61
N SER A 55 -5.98 11.01 -25.21
CA SER A 55 -5.60 12.33 -24.69
C SER A 55 -6.72 13.38 -24.70
N ASN A 56 -7.79 13.13 -25.46
CA ASN A 56 -8.97 14.00 -25.53
C ASN A 56 -9.92 13.81 -24.34
N ILE A 57 -9.68 12.84 -23.48
CA ILE A 57 -10.51 12.58 -22.30
C ILE A 57 -9.98 13.38 -21.13
N ILE A 58 -10.71 14.42 -20.75
CA ILE A 58 -10.44 15.18 -19.53
C ILE A 58 -11.38 14.67 -18.43
N LYS A 59 -10.87 13.82 -17.56
CA LYS A 59 -11.59 13.33 -16.37
C LYS A 59 -10.92 13.86 -15.11
N ARG A 60 -11.75 14.23 -14.14
CA ARG A 60 -11.23 14.64 -12.82
C ARG A 60 -10.66 13.43 -12.06
N PRO A 61 -9.66 13.62 -11.20
CA PRO A 61 -9.10 12.56 -10.38
C PRO A 61 -10.13 11.79 -9.53
N LYS A 62 -11.29 12.41 -9.25
CA LYS A 62 -12.45 11.77 -8.60
C LYS A 62 -12.94 10.51 -9.34
N ALA A 63 -12.76 10.42 -10.66
CA ALA A 63 -13.13 9.23 -11.42
C ALA A 63 -12.28 8.01 -10.98
N MET A 64 -10.99 8.20 -10.70
CA MET A 64 -10.15 7.12 -10.16
C MET A 64 -10.57 6.67 -8.76
N GLU A 65 -11.13 7.54 -7.93
CA GLU A 65 -11.69 7.14 -6.64
C GLU A 65 -12.82 6.11 -6.81
N GLN A 66 -13.63 6.24 -7.87
CA GLN A 66 -14.68 5.27 -8.20
C GLN A 66 -14.09 3.95 -8.72
N VAL A 67 -13.02 4.01 -9.52
CA VAL A 67 -12.27 2.81 -9.95
C VAL A 67 -11.78 2.03 -8.73
N PHE A 68 -11.12 2.70 -7.78
CA PHE A 68 -10.65 2.07 -6.54
C PHE A 68 -11.81 1.51 -5.72
N SER A 69 -12.95 2.21 -5.63
CA SER A 69 -14.13 1.69 -4.93
C SER A 69 -14.66 0.40 -5.57
N GLY A 70 -14.63 0.29 -6.90
CA GLY A 70 -14.98 -0.94 -7.62
C GLY A 70 -14.01 -2.08 -7.32
N ILE A 71 -12.72 -1.78 -7.35
CA ILE A 71 -11.66 -2.75 -7.07
C ILE A 71 -11.68 -3.23 -5.61
N TYR A 72 -12.25 -2.46 -4.68
CA TYR A 72 -12.42 -2.91 -3.30
C TYR A 72 -13.20 -4.23 -3.19
N GLY A 73 -13.98 -4.60 -4.20
CA GLY A 73 -14.65 -5.89 -4.31
C GLY A 73 -13.71 -7.11 -4.32
N ILE A 74 -12.41 -6.92 -4.53
CA ILE A 74 -11.37 -7.96 -4.35
C ILE A 74 -11.24 -8.37 -2.87
N TYR A 75 -11.70 -7.51 -1.96
CA TYR A 75 -11.67 -7.80 -0.55
C TYR A 75 -12.47 -9.08 -0.24
N SER A 76 -11.77 -10.08 0.21
CA SER A 76 -12.36 -11.34 0.64
C SER A 76 -12.88 -11.16 2.07
N PHE A 77 -14.21 -10.98 2.22
CA PHE A 77 -14.84 -10.85 3.53
C PHE A 77 -14.43 -12.00 4.44
N GLY A 78 -13.67 -11.65 5.47
CA GLY A 78 -13.30 -12.56 6.53
C GLY A 78 -12.47 -13.71 6.00
N ASN A 79 -11.17 -13.51 5.90
CA ASN A 79 -10.28 -14.65 5.75
C ASN A 79 -10.49 -15.54 7.00
N PRO A 80 -11.36 -16.58 6.94
CA PRO A 80 -11.65 -17.36 8.12
C PRO A 80 -10.34 -17.91 8.63
N TRP A 81 -10.21 -18.00 9.95
CA TRP A 81 -9.00 -18.43 10.62
C TRP A 81 -8.38 -19.70 10.00
N ILE A 82 -9.22 -20.66 9.60
CA ILE A 82 -8.80 -21.93 8.99
C ILE A 82 -8.06 -21.70 7.65
N PRO A 83 -8.62 -21.03 6.61
CA PRO A 83 -7.89 -20.76 5.39
C PRO A 83 -6.60 -19.95 5.59
N LYS A 84 -6.60 -18.99 6.50
CA LYS A 84 -5.42 -18.16 6.78
C LYS A 84 -4.24 -18.96 7.34
N TYR A 85 -4.50 -19.86 8.31
CA TYR A 85 -3.44 -20.58 9.00
C TYR A 85 -3.20 -22.01 8.46
N MET A 86 -4.20 -22.65 7.91
CA MET A 86 -4.08 -24.01 7.37
C MET A 86 -3.72 -24.03 5.89
N GLU A 87 -4.34 -23.16 5.10
CA GLU A 87 -4.13 -23.10 3.66
C GLU A 87 -3.12 -22.03 3.23
N GLY A 88 -2.78 -21.11 4.13
CA GLY A 88 -1.85 -20.02 3.87
C GLY A 88 -2.41 -18.93 2.96
N LYS A 89 -3.75 -18.82 2.84
CA LYS A 89 -4.38 -17.77 2.05
C LYS A 89 -3.96 -16.39 2.57
N VAL A 90 -3.62 -15.51 1.64
CA VAL A 90 -3.29 -14.10 1.87
C VAL A 90 -4.22 -13.24 1.03
N ASP A 91 -4.41 -12.00 1.49
CA ASP A 91 -5.15 -11.03 0.71
C ASP A 91 -4.38 -10.73 -0.57
N LEU A 92 -5.07 -10.86 -1.70
CA LEU A 92 -4.50 -10.56 -3.01
C LEU A 92 -4.47 -9.04 -3.21
N TRP A 93 -3.63 -8.59 -4.12
CA TRP A 93 -3.43 -7.18 -4.41
C TRP A 93 -3.56 -6.89 -5.90
N VAL A 94 -3.73 -5.63 -6.23
CA VAL A 94 -3.59 -5.09 -7.59
C VAL A 94 -2.46 -4.10 -7.59
N SER A 95 -1.65 -4.08 -8.63
CA SER A 95 -0.59 -3.09 -8.80
C SER A 95 -0.93 -2.14 -9.93
N PHE A 96 -0.89 -0.86 -9.65
CA PHE A 96 -0.97 0.21 -10.64
C PHE A 96 0.46 0.68 -10.93
N GLU A 97 0.86 0.61 -12.19
CA GLU A 97 2.26 0.77 -12.54
C GLU A 97 2.41 1.78 -13.67
N ILE A 98 3.39 2.65 -13.53
CA ILE A 98 3.83 3.56 -14.57
C ILE A 98 5.23 3.11 -14.96
N ALA A 99 5.40 2.67 -16.19
CA ALA A 99 6.69 2.25 -16.71
C ALA A 99 7.10 3.13 -17.88
N ALA A 100 8.29 3.73 -17.77
CA ALA A 100 8.89 4.49 -18.85
C ALA A 100 10.17 3.79 -19.34
N LYS A 101 10.34 3.79 -20.64
CA LYS A 101 11.53 3.27 -21.35
C LYS A 101 11.85 4.18 -22.53
N GLY A 102 13.04 4.75 -22.55
CA GLY A 102 13.50 5.59 -23.66
C GLY A 102 12.55 6.75 -23.98
N GLY A 103 11.96 7.36 -22.95
CA GLY A 103 11.00 8.46 -23.10
C GLY A 103 9.55 8.05 -23.40
N SER A 104 9.28 6.77 -23.68
CA SER A 104 7.91 6.24 -23.85
C SER A 104 7.34 5.86 -22.49
N ILE A 105 6.22 6.45 -22.10
CA ILE A 105 5.54 6.22 -20.81
C ILE A 105 4.30 5.38 -21.07
N ARG A 106 4.13 4.31 -20.29
CA ARG A 106 2.99 3.41 -20.36
C ARG A 106 2.40 3.16 -18.98
N PHE A 107 1.11 2.93 -18.93
CA PHE A 107 0.37 2.62 -17.72
C PHE A 107 -0.04 1.16 -17.73
N TYR A 108 0.25 0.47 -16.64
CA TYR A 108 -0.08 -0.93 -16.48
C TYR A 108 -0.89 -1.19 -15.22
N VAL A 109 -1.71 -2.21 -15.28
CA VAL A 109 -2.39 -2.77 -14.11
C VAL A 109 -2.09 -4.25 -14.05
N ARG A 110 -1.41 -4.68 -12.98
CA ARG A 110 -1.17 -6.08 -12.69
C ARG A 110 -2.22 -6.58 -11.72
N THR A 111 -2.95 -7.59 -12.11
CA THR A 111 -4.07 -8.14 -11.33
C THR A 111 -4.03 -9.66 -11.31
N PRO A 112 -4.49 -10.33 -10.24
CA PRO A 112 -4.78 -11.75 -10.31
C PRO A 112 -5.80 -12.01 -11.42
N LYS A 113 -5.56 -13.05 -12.22
CA LYS A 113 -6.43 -13.42 -13.36
C LYS A 113 -7.90 -13.60 -12.97
N SER A 114 -8.15 -14.10 -11.75
CA SER A 114 -9.49 -14.24 -11.20
C SER A 114 -10.26 -12.92 -11.02
N PHE A 115 -9.54 -11.78 -10.92
CA PHE A 115 -10.11 -10.45 -10.72
C PHE A 115 -10.00 -9.54 -11.95
N ARG A 116 -9.47 -10.06 -13.07
CA ARG A 116 -9.32 -9.29 -14.32
C ARG A 116 -10.62 -8.60 -14.72
N ASN A 117 -11.72 -9.33 -14.81
CA ASN A 117 -13.01 -8.76 -15.21
C ASN A 117 -13.50 -7.64 -14.26
N LEU A 118 -13.24 -7.78 -12.97
CA LEU A 118 -13.58 -6.75 -11.98
C LEU A 118 -12.76 -5.47 -12.20
N VAL A 119 -11.47 -5.61 -12.45
CA VAL A 119 -10.57 -4.48 -12.72
C VAL A 119 -10.95 -3.80 -14.04
N GLU A 120 -11.12 -4.56 -15.12
CA GLU A 120 -11.54 -4.03 -16.42
C GLU A 120 -12.87 -3.30 -16.33
N SER A 121 -13.89 -3.90 -15.72
CA SER A 121 -15.22 -3.27 -15.58
C SER A 121 -15.17 -2.02 -14.71
N SER A 122 -14.33 -1.99 -13.67
CA SER A 122 -14.14 -0.80 -12.81
C SER A 122 -13.51 0.36 -13.59
N ILE A 123 -12.55 0.06 -14.48
CA ILE A 123 -11.91 1.08 -15.34
C ILE A 123 -12.89 1.54 -16.43
N TYR A 124 -13.52 0.61 -17.18
CA TYR A 124 -14.46 0.98 -18.23
C TYR A 124 -15.68 1.74 -17.71
N GLY A 125 -16.14 1.46 -16.49
CA GLY A 125 -17.22 2.20 -15.84
C GLY A 125 -16.95 3.70 -15.69
N GLN A 126 -15.66 4.10 -15.61
CA GLN A 126 -15.27 5.51 -15.51
C GLN A 126 -14.61 6.02 -16.79
N TYR A 127 -13.93 5.17 -17.53
CA TYR A 127 -13.21 5.46 -18.77
C TYR A 127 -13.66 4.52 -19.89
N PRO A 128 -14.89 4.70 -20.44
CA PRO A 128 -15.43 3.78 -21.46
C PRO A 128 -14.65 3.79 -22.77
N GLU A 129 -13.87 4.83 -23.03
CA GLU A 129 -13.04 4.97 -24.23
C GLU A 129 -11.60 4.46 -23.99
N ALA A 130 -11.28 3.95 -22.80
CA ALA A 130 -9.98 3.36 -22.53
C ALA A 130 -9.81 2.07 -23.34
N GLU A 131 -8.60 1.82 -23.85
CA GLU A 131 -8.21 0.52 -24.38
C GLU A 131 -7.44 -0.24 -23.31
N ILE A 132 -7.89 -1.45 -23.00
CA ILE A 132 -7.21 -2.35 -22.08
C ILE A 132 -6.72 -3.56 -22.87
N LEU A 133 -5.39 -3.69 -22.95
CA LEU A 133 -4.74 -4.73 -23.71
C LEU A 133 -3.94 -5.63 -22.77
N GLU A 134 -3.94 -6.92 -23.05
CA GLU A 134 -3.01 -7.83 -22.38
C GLU A 134 -1.59 -7.55 -22.86
N ALA A 135 -0.67 -7.41 -21.92
CA ALA A 135 0.73 -7.09 -22.18
C ALA A 135 1.66 -8.10 -21.54
N GLU A 136 2.82 -8.27 -22.15
CA GLU A 136 3.91 -9.00 -21.50
C GLU A 136 4.46 -8.19 -20.31
N ASP A 137 4.91 -8.89 -19.28
CA ASP A 137 5.51 -8.24 -18.11
C ASP A 137 6.84 -7.57 -18.52
N TYR A 138 6.85 -6.25 -18.52
CA TYR A 138 7.99 -5.42 -18.90
C TYR A 138 9.24 -5.69 -18.05
N VAL A 139 9.10 -6.31 -16.89
CA VAL A 139 10.23 -6.72 -16.04
C VAL A 139 11.07 -7.78 -16.73
N HIS A 140 10.47 -8.66 -17.55
CA HIS A 140 11.15 -9.72 -18.26
C HIS A 140 12.03 -9.22 -19.42
N GLU A 141 11.93 -7.95 -19.79
CA GLU A 141 12.86 -7.34 -20.76
C GLU A 141 14.29 -7.17 -20.20
N LEU A 142 14.45 -7.33 -18.91
CA LEU A 142 15.72 -7.19 -18.21
C LEU A 142 16.21 -8.54 -17.69
N PRO A 143 17.52 -8.69 -17.50
CA PRO A 143 18.07 -9.85 -16.81
C PRO A 143 17.49 -10.03 -15.41
N SER A 144 17.33 -11.28 -14.98
CA SER A 144 16.72 -11.63 -13.68
C SER A 144 17.52 -11.16 -12.47
N SER A 145 18.80 -10.82 -12.64
CA SER A 145 19.66 -10.29 -11.58
C SER A 145 20.12 -8.86 -11.92
N LEU A 146 19.78 -7.91 -11.07
CA LEU A 146 20.24 -6.52 -11.10
C LEU A 146 20.73 -6.13 -9.69
N PRO A 147 21.81 -5.33 -9.58
CA PRO A 147 22.69 -4.84 -10.65
C PRO A 147 23.53 -5.97 -11.24
N ASN A 148 23.96 -5.84 -12.49
CA ASN A 148 24.85 -6.77 -13.20
C ASN A 148 25.96 -6.00 -13.95
N GLU A 149 26.68 -6.65 -14.86
CA GLU A 149 27.76 -6.00 -15.61
C GLU A 149 27.25 -4.93 -16.60
N THR A 150 26.01 -5.06 -17.09
CA THR A 150 25.43 -4.20 -18.13
C THR A 150 24.54 -3.10 -17.57
N PHE A 151 23.78 -3.40 -16.50
CA PHE A 151 22.80 -2.48 -15.94
C PHE A 151 23.06 -2.24 -14.47
N ASP A 152 22.83 -1.00 -14.07
CA ASP A 152 22.72 -0.60 -12.67
C ASP A 152 21.27 -0.31 -12.30
N ILE A 153 20.94 -0.43 -11.01
CA ILE A 153 19.62 -0.20 -10.50
C ILE A 153 19.69 0.64 -9.21
N TRP A 154 18.87 1.67 -9.15
CA TRP A 154 18.61 2.40 -7.95
C TRP A 154 17.11 2.37 -7.65
N GLY A 155 16.73 2.25 -6.40
CA GLY A 155 15.33 2.19 -6.02
C GLY A 155 15.08 2.64 -4.60
N THR A 156 13.85 3.11 -4.36
CA THR A 156 13.38 3.48 -3.05
C THR A 156 11.92 3.09 -2.85
N GLY A 157 11.57 2.80 -1.60
CA GLY A 157 10.19 2.60 -1.18
C GLY A 157 9.72 3.81 -0.36
N PHE A 158 8.47 4.19 -0.58
CA PHE A 158 7.83 5.27 0.17
C PHE A 158 7.01 4.71 1.32
N LYS A 159 7.05 5.39 2.45
CA LYS A 159 6.21 5.10 3.61
C LYS A 159 5.56 6.38 4.12
N LEU A 160 4.47 6.22 4.85
CA LEU A 160 3.84 7.36 5.51
C LEU A 160 4.80 7.98 6.52
N ALA A 161 4.83 9.32 6.58
CA ALA A 161 5.64 10.06 7.55
C ALA A 161 5.02 9.99 8.96
N ASN A 162 3.69 9.98 9.03
CA ASN A 162 2.91 9.82 10.26
C ASN A 162 2.22 8.45 10.28
N GLU A 163 1.56 8.13 11.38
CA GLU A 163 0.76 6.93 11.53
C GLU A 163 -0.37 6.85 10.50
N ALA A 164 -0.78 5.64 10.13
CA ALA A 164 -1.75 5.40 9.07
C ALA A 164 -3.10 6.15 9.21
N PRO A 165 -3.66 6.39 10.41
CA PRO A 165 -4.87 7.18 10.59
C PRO A 165 -4.78 8.64 10.13
N TYR A 166 -3.60 9.26 10.22
CA TYR A 166 -3.46 10.67 9.84
C TYR A 166 -3.80 10.90 8.36
N PRO A 167 -4.42 12.05 8.02
CA PRO A 167 -4.73 12.37 6.63
C PRO A 167 -3.45 12.61 5.82
N ILE A 168 -3.51 12.29 4.53
CA ILE A 168 -2.53 12.68 3.53
C ILE A 168 -3.15 13.70 2.59
N ARG A 169 -2.34 14.50 1.94
CA ARG A 169 -2.81 15.41 0.89
C ARG A 169 -3.43 14.62 -0.26
N THR A 170 -4.59 15.04 -0.71
CA THR A 170 -5.33 14.40 -1.78
C THR A 170 -5.53 15.37 -2.93
N TYR A 171 -6.03 14.87 -4.08
CA TYR A 171 -6.33 15.68 -5.24
C TYR A 171 -7.23 16.90 -4.93
N LYS A 172 -8.05 16.84 -3.89
CA LYS A 172 -8.93 17.93 -3.48
C LYS A 172 -8.17 19.21 -3.13
N GLU A 173 -6.98 19.06 -2.53
CA GLU A 173 -6.13 20.21 -2.18
C GLU A 173 -5.50 20.88 -3.40
N PHE A 174 -5.44 20.18 -4.53
CA PHE A 174 -4.95 20.73 -5.81
C PHE A 174 -6.09 21.21 -6.70
N ASP A 175 -7.31 20.67 -6.56
CA ASP A 175 -8.49 21.00 -7.37
C ASP A 175 -9.23 22.26 -6.85
N GLU A 176 -9.17 22.55 -5.54
CA GLU A 176 -9.97 23.62 -4.92
C GLU A 176 -9.45 25.02 -5.24
N PHE A 177 -8.19 25.17 -5.65
CA PHE A 177 -7.56 26.48 -5.85
C PHE A 177 -7.75 27.07 -7.25
N GLU A 178 -8.10 26.27 -8.26
CA GLU A 178 -8.25 26.75 -9.63
C GLU A 178 -9.50 26.15 -10.30
N PRO A 179 -10.60 26.92 -10.39
CA PRO A 179 -11.80 26.49 -11.09
C PRO A 179 -11.63 26.36 -12.62
N ASP A 180 -10.61 27.03 -13.20
CA ASP A 180 -10.26 26.96 -14.62
C ASP A 180 -9.40 25.73 -14.90
N ASP A 181 -9.90 24.80 -15.70
CA ASP A 181 -9.19 23.56 -16.06
C ASP A 181 -7.85 23.84 -16.80
N GLU A 182 -7.74 24.97 -17.50
CA GLU A 182 -6.53 25.37 -18.25
C GLU A 182 -5.37 25.84 -17.35
N LYS A 183 -5.64 26.25 -16.11
CA LYS A 183 -4.63 26.76 -15.16
C LYS A 183 -4.20 25.73 -14.12
N ARG A 184 -4.75 24.52 -14.17
CA ARG A 184 -4.38 23.48 -13.23
C ARG A 184 -2.95 23.01 -13.43
N ILE A 185 -2.18 23.09 -12.35
CA ILE A 185 -0.84 22.50 -12.31
C ILE A 185 -1.01 21.02 -12.01
N ASP A 186 -0.72 20.16 -12.98
CA ASP A 186 -0.63 18.72 -12.72
C ASP A 186 0.60 18.43 -11.83
N PRO A 187 0.41 17.93 -10.61
CA PRO A 187 1.52 17.64 -9.70
C PRO A 187 2.47 16.55 -10.24
N MET A 188 2.03 15.76 -11.22
CA MET A 188 2.85 14.72 -11.86
C MET A 188 3.61 15.23 -13.09
N SER A 189 3.36 16.44 -13.56
CA SER A 189 3.95 16.96 -14.81
C SER A 189 5.47 16.95 -14.80
N ALA A 190 6.10 17.37 -13.71
CA ALA A 190 7.56 17.35 -13.57
C ALA A 190 8.13 15.92 -13.64
N LEU A 191 7.43 14.95 -13.08
CA LEU A 191 7.82 13.55 -13.13
C LEU A 191 7.69 13.00 -14.54
N PHE A 192 6.57 13.23 -15.21
CA PHE A 192 6.38 12.79 -16.60
C PHE A 192 7.34 13.48 -17.57
N GLU A 193 7.67 14.75 -17.33
CA GLU A 193 8.71 15.43 -18.11
C GLU A 193 10.08 14.76 -17.93
N ALA A 194 10.47 14.42 -16.70
CA ALA A 194 11.70 13.69 -16.45
C ALA A 194 11.69 12.31 -17.13
N MET A 195 10.57 11.58 -17.05
CA MET A 195 10.41 10.27 -17.69
C MET A 195 10.46 10.36 -19.23
N SER A 196 9.95 11.44 -19.82
CA SER A 196 9.99 11.66 -21.28
C SER A 196 11.40 11.93 -21.83
N LYS A 197 12.32 12.36 -20.97
CA LYS A 197 13.72 12.68 -21.33
C LYS A 197 14.67 11.50 -21.15
N LEU A 198 14.17 10.33 -20.76
CA LEU A 198 15.00 9.13 -20.60
C LEU A 198 15.69 8.73 -21.92
N GLN A 199 16.94 8.34 -21.80
CA GLN A 199 17.69 7.78 -22.94
C GLN A 199 17.19 6.37 -23.30
N GLN A 200 17.52 5.89 -24.50
CA GLN A 200 16.94 4.70 -25.10
C GLN A 200 16.94 3.45 -24.21
N ASN A 201 17.97 3.27 -23.37
CA ASN A 201 18.11 2.10 -22.49
C ASN A 201 17.82 2.40 -21.01
N GLU A 202 17.47 3.64 -20.69
CA GLU A 202 17.06 4.01 -19.34
C GLU A 202 15.60 3.67 -19.10
N ARG A 203 15.28 3.29 -17.88
CA ARG A 203 13.93 2.95 -17.44
C ARG A 203 13.63 3.56 -16.08
N ILE A 204 12.40 3.99 -15.92
CA ILE A 204 11.80 4.37 -14.63
C ILE A 204 10.54 3.54 -14.43
N TRP A 205 10.43 2.89 -13.28
CA TRP A 205 9.24 2.17 -12.87
C TRP A 205 8.70 2.74 -11.56
N ILE A 206 7.43 3.07 -11.56
CA ILE A 206 6.69 3.47 -10.38
C ILE A 206 5.60 2.44 -10.19
N GLN A 207 5.61 1.76 -9.05
CA GLN A 207 4.70 0.66 -8.78
C GLN A 207 3.96 0.91 -7.48
N CYS A 208 2.64 1.02 -7.57
CA CYS A 208 1.74 1.18 -6.44
C CYS A 208 0.90 -0.08 -6.29
N MET A 209 1.33 -0.97 -5.39
CA MET A 209 0.57 -2.16 -5.02
C MET A 209 -0.46 -1.79 -3.97
N VAL A 210 -1.71 -2.16 -4.20
CA VAL A 210 -2.83 -1.92 -3.29
C VAL A 210 -3.54 -3.21 -2.95
N SER A 211 -3.80 -3.42 -1.66
CA SER A 211 -4.60 -4.52 -1.14
C SER A 211 -5.73 -3.95 -0.29
N ALA A 212 -6.95 -4.38 -0.55
CA ALA A 212 -8.10 -3.92 0.21
C ALA A 212 -7.98 -4.38 1.68
N THR A 213 -8.27 -3.49 2.62
CA THR A 213 -8.16 -3.78 4.06
C THR A 213 -9.55 -3.89 4.70
N GLY A 214 -9.65 -4.76 5.71
CA GLY A 214 -10.86 -4.90 6.52
C GLY A 214 -10.56 -5.60 7.84
N LYS A 215 -11.56 -5.68 8.71
CA LYS A 215 -11.46 -6.20 10.09
C LYS A 215 -10.74 -7.54 10.31
N PRO A 216 -10.69 -8.49 9.35
CA PRO A 216 -10.07 -9.80 9.63
C PRO A 216 -8.56 -9.83 9.71
N THR A 217 -7.86 -8.78 9.32
CA THR A 217 -6.38 -8.74 9.41
C THR A 217 -5.86 -8.54 10.85
N GLY A 218 -6.76 -8.37 11.83
CA GLY A 218 -6.40 -8.12 13.23
C GLY A 218 -5.98 -6.67 13.51
N TYR A 219 -5.92 -5.83 12.48
CA TYR A 219 -5.64 -4.41 12.57
C TYR A 219 -6.92 -3.63 12.23
N ASP A 220 -7.61 -3.17 13.27
CA ASP A 220 -8.80 -2.32 13.07
C ASP A 220 -8.37 -0.85 13.01
N ILE A 221 -8.13 -0.38 11.79
CA ILE A 221 -7.74 1.01 11.56
C ILE A 221 -8.82 2.00 12.04
N GLN A 222 -10.10 1.60 12.05
CA GLN A 222 -11.19 2.45 12.54
C GLN A 222 -11.12 2.62 14.06
N GLU A 223 -10.76 1.54 14.79
CA GLU A 223 -10.54 1.61 16.23
C GLU A 223 -9.34 2.52 16.55
N GLU A 224 -8.26 2.39 15.78
CA GLU A 224 -7.08 3.23 15.94
C GLU A 224 -7.36 4.70 15.62
N MET A 225 -8.12 4.97 14.55
CA MET A 225 -8.61 6.32 14.23
C MET A 225 -9.40 6.92 15.38
N GLY A 226 -10.31 6.13 15.99
CA GLY A 226 -11.08 6.54 17.16
C GLY A 226 -10.20 6.89 18.36
N LYS A 227 -9.18 6.08 18.65
CA LYS A 227 -8.21 6.34 19.74
C LYS A 227 -7.43 7.62 19.50
N ILE A 228 -6.94 7.85 18.29
CA ILE A 228 -6.20 9.07 17.95
C ILE A 228 -7.06 10.31 18.06
N ILE A 229 -8.31 10.27 17.58
CA ILE A 229 -9.26 11.39 17.73
C ILE A 229 -9.49 11.68 19.21
N GLN A 230 -9.67 10.64 20.03
CA GLN A 230 -9.87 10.78 21.46
C GLN A 230 -8.64 11.37 22.15
N ASP A 231 -7.44 10.91 21.81
CA ASP A 231 -6.17 11.45 22.32
C ASP A 231 -5.98 12.93 21.96
N ILE A 232 -6.31 13.32 20.73
CA ILE A 232 -6.25 14.70 20.28
C ILE A 232 -7.24 15.56 21.09
N GLN A 233 -8.45 15.06 21.32
CA GLN A 233 -9.47 15.75 22.11
C GLN A 233 -9.07 15.85 23.58
N ASP A 234 -8.45 14.82 24.15
CA ASP A 234 -8.01 14.80 25.55
C ASP A 234 -6.84 15.74 25.80
N LYS A 235 -5.91 15.86 24.85
CA LYS A 235 -4.83 16.86 24.90
C LYS A 235 -5.34 18.31 24.85
N SER A 236 -6.55 18.54 24.37
CA SER A 236 -7.19 19.87 24.38
C SER A 236 -7.89 20.22 25.70
N LYS A 237 -7.90 19.29 26.68
CA LYS A 237 -8.40 19.53 28.03
C LYS A 237 -7.31 20.17 28.87
N GLU A 238 -7.44 21.44 29.23
CA GLU A 238 -6.60 22.10 30.24
C GLU A 238 -7.34 22.11 31.58
N ALA A 239 -6.62 21.75 32.65
CA ALA A 239 -7.11 21.97 34.00
C ALA A 239 -6.89 23.43 34.37
N ASP A 240 -7.97 24.14 34.76
CA ASP A 240 -7.89 25.49 35.30
C ASP A 240 -7.19 25.46 36.66
N LYS A 241 -6.67 26.63 37.12
CA LYS A 241 -5.99 26.76 38.41
C LYS A 241 -6.83 26.31 39.62
N GLU A 242 -8.15 26.15 39.45
CA GLU A 242 -9.08 25.63 40.42
C GLU A 242 -9.40 24.13 40.29
N GLY A 243 -8.68 23.40 39.42
CA GLY A 243 -8.91 21.97 39.20
C GLY A 243 -10.13 21.62 38.36
N LYS A 244 -10.81 22.65 37.79
CA LYS A 244 -11.95 22.46 36.91
C LYS A 244 -11.49 22.17 35.50
N ILE A 245 -11.81 21.01 34.95
CA ILE A 245 -11.47 20.62 33.59
C ILE A 245 -12.30 21.49 32.62
N THR A 246 -11.64 22.44 31.97
CA THR A 246 -12.22 23.25 30.90
C THR A 246 -11.74 22.74 29.57
N ARG A 247 -12.68 22.44 28.65
CA ARG A 247 -12.33 22.10 27.26
C ARG A 247 -12.05 23.39 26.50
N LYS A 248 -10.79 23.62 26.16
CA LYS A 248 -10.45 24.64 25.18
C LYS A 248 -10.86 24.10 23.81
N PRO A 249 -11.57 24.88 22.97
CA PRO A 249 -11.92 24.41 21.63
C PRO A 249 -10.62 24.08 20.90
N PRO A 250 -10.57 22.93 20.17
CA PRO A 250 -9.39 22.57 19.42
C PRO A 250 -9.05 23.69 18.42
N THR A 251 -7.77 23.94 18.20
CA THR A 251 -7.33 24.91 17.21
C THR A 251 -7.84 24.54 15.82
N HIS A 252 -7.94 25.51 14.91
CA HIS A 252 -8.39 25.27 13.54
C HIS A 252 -7.62 24.11 12.87
N GLY A 253 -6.29 24.08 12.99
CA GLY A 253 -5.48 22.99 12.44
C GLY A 253 -5.79 21.62 13.08
N THR A 254 -6.09 21.58 14.38
CA THR A 254 -6.50 20.36 15.07
C THR A 254 -7.86 19.85 14.56
N GLN A 255 -8.79 20.77 14.32
CA GLN A 255 -10.11 20.44 13.75
C GLN A 255 -9.98 19.90 12.32
N GLU A 256 -9.09 20.46 11.50
CA GLU A 256 -8.84 19.97 10.15
C GLU A 256 -8.24 18.55 10.16
N ILE A 257 -7.32 18.26 11.10
CA ILE A 257 -6.77 16.91 11.26
C ILE A 257 -7.88 15.92 11.63
N ILE A 258 -8.72 16.24 12.61
CA ILE A 258 -9.85 15.38 13.02
C ILE A 258 -10.77 15.13 11.83
N LYS A 259 -11.19 16.20 11.14
CA LYS A 259 -12.04 16.10 9.95
C LYS A 259 -11.39 15.26 8.83
N GLY A 260 -10.08 15.38 8.67
CA GLY A 260 -9.31 14.57 7.72
C GLY A 260 -9.32 13.07 8.07
N ILE A 261 -9.17 12.73 9.36
CA ILE A 261 -9.26 11.36 9.87
C ILE A 261 -10.67 10.79 9.67
N GLU A 262 -11.71 11.56 10.01
CA GLU A 262 -13.11 11.16 9.82
C GLU A 262 -13.45 10.94 8.34
N ASN A 263 -13.01 11.82 7.45
CA ASN A 263 -13.16 11.68 6.00
C ASN A 263 -12.45 10.41 5.49
N LYS A 264 -11.28 10.09 6.03
CA LYS A 264 -10.55 8.87 5.67
C LYS A 264 -11.30 7.63 6.16
N ALA A 265 -11.83 7.65 7.39
CA ALA A 265 -12.59 6.55 7.97
C ALA A 265 -13.89 6.23 7.22
N SER A 266 -14.48 7.22 6.53
CA SER A 266 -15.71 7.05 5.75
C SER A 266 -15.51 6.36 4.39
N LYS A 267 -14.26 6.10 3.97
CA LYS A 267 -13.91 5.53 2.68
C LYS A 267 -13.42 4.10 2.77
N HIS A 268 -13.43 3.41 1.64
CA HIS A 268 -12.75 2.13 1.48
C HIS A 268 -11.24 2.34 1.60
N LEU A 269 -10.62 1.60 2.53
CA LEU A 269 -9.20 1.74 2.81
C LEU A 269 -8.41 0.61 2.17
N PHE A 270 -7.23 0.97 1.71
CA PHE A 270 -6.27 0.05 1.13
C PHE A 270 -4.95 0.13 1.88
N GLN A 271 -4.34 -1.01 2.10
CA GLN A 271 -2.92 -1.08 2.39
C GLN A 271 -2.18 -0.88 1.08
N PHE A 272 -1.16 -0.03 1.07
CA PHE A 272 -0.41 0.21 -0.15
C PHE A 272 1.10 0.09 0.07
N THR A 273 1.78 -0.25 -1.01
CA THR A 273 3.25 -0.19 -1.11
C THR A 273 3.58 0.58 -2.38
N LEU A 274 4.26 1.71 -2.22
CA LEU A 274 4.72 2.53 -3.33
C LEU A 274 6.24 2.44 -3.43
N ARG A 275 6.73 2.09 -4.63
CA ARG A 275 8.16 2.04 -4.91
C ARG A 275 8.49 2.72 -6.24
N PHE A 276 9.68 3.26 -6.28
CA PHE A 276 10.29 3.90 -7.44
C PHE A 276 11.59 3.17 -7.77
N LEU A 277 11.79 2.87 -9.03
CA LEU A 277 12.98 2.19 -9.54
C LEU A 277 13.50 2.95 -10.76
N TYR A 278 14.80 3.22 -10.78
CA TYR A 278 15.52 3.74 -11.94
C TYR A 278 16.58 2.71 -12.36
N ILE A 279 16.61 2.39 -13.63
CA ILE A 279 17.49 1.39 -14.20
C ILE A 279 18.18 2.02 -15.40
N ALA A 280 19.50 1.97 -15.40
CA ALA A 280 20.33 2.52 -16.47
C ALA A 280 21.43 1.56 -16.86
N PRO A 281 21.91 1.59 -18.13
CA PRO A 281 23.12 0.90 -18.51
C PRO A 281 24.31 1.49 -17.74
N LYS A 282 25.28 0.63 -17.42
CA LYS A 282 26.57 1.07 -16.89
C LYS A 282 27.38 1.70 -18.01
N GLU A 283 28.03 2.83 -17.71
CA GLU A 283 28.97 3.47 -18.62
C GLU A 283 30.26 2.63 -18.81
#